data_09f11614677fdafc5a78ae006d8e4669
#
_entry.id   09f11614677fdafc5a78ae006d8e4669
#
_cell.length_a   1.000
_cell.length_b   1.000
_cell.length_c   1.000
_cell.angle_alpha   90.00
_cell.angle_beta   90.00
_cell.angle_gamma   90.00
#
_symmetry.space_group_name_H-M   'P 1'
#
loop_
_entity.id
_entity.type
_entity.pdbx_description
1 polymer ?
#
loop_
_entity_poly.entity_id
_entity_poly.type
_entity_poly.pdbx_seq_one_letter_code
_entity_poly.pdbx_strand_id
1 'polypeptide(L)'
;DQFNNFSLDGSIFNNPFGLDAATPGGQTNAQPVSLDAIEQVSVSVAPYDVTLSGFTGASVNAVTKSGTNTLTGTVYGFFRNEDLTGGKISGEDVFRGKLSQNQYGVSIGGALVKDKLFFFANFEKDETTELGAGFIPNTGSGAINESSVLASDLALVSNILSQVNIGGSETYNPGSYDGFTYGAESTKGLFKLDWNISDKHRMSVVYNFLNASKEKPAHPTALGFRGPNASILQFENAGYQINNNINSFLMELNSTFNETTTNKLQIGYTHFDDFRNSLSTPAPSITIQNNGAN
;
A
#
# COMPACT_ATOMS: atom_id res chain seq x y z
N ASP A 1 -1.67 -4.88 16.54
CA ASP A 1 -2.20 -5.33 15.22
C ASP A 1 -1.80 -6.75 14.86
N GLN A 2 -0.65 -7.26 15.31
CA GLN A 2 -0.19 -8.65 15.08
C GLN A 2 -1.13 -9.72 15.70
N PHE A 3 -2.04 -9.30 16.55
CA PHE A 3 -2.95 -10.19 17.29
C PHE A 3 -4.35 -10.28 16.68
N ASN A 4 -4.58 -9.56 15.58
CA ASN A 4 -5.86 -9.55 14.89
C ASN A 4 -5.79 -10.44 13.63
N ASN A 5 -6.91 -11.07 13.33
CA ASN A 5 -7.09 -11.81 12.07
C ASN A 5 -7.82 -10.92 11.07
N PHE A 6 -7.27 -10.85 9.86
CA PHE A 6 -7.96 -10.32 8.70
C PHE A 6 -8.27 -11.49 7.74
N SER A 7 -9.53 -11.65 7.38
CA SER A 7 -9.97 -12.69 6.43
C SER A 7 -10.76 -12.06 5.29
N LEU A 8 -10.64 -12.69 4.13
CA LEU A 8 -11.38 -12.37 2.91
C LEU A 8 -12.24 -13.58 2.54
N ASP A 9 -13.55 -13.39 2.49
CA ASP A 9 -14.54 -14.48 2.29
C ASP A 9 -14.30 -15.69 3.22
N GLY A 10 -13.89 -15.43 4.47
CA GLY A 10 -13.60 -16.44 5.47
C GLY A 10 -12.25 -17.16 5.34
N SER A 11 -11.43 -16.83 4.33
CA SER A 11 -10.05 -17.30 4.23
C SER A 11 -9.09 -16.34 4.93
N ILE A 12 -8.14 -16.86 5.69
CA ILE A 12 -7.13 -16.06 6.39
C ILE A 12 -6.29 -15.31 5.34
N PHE A 13 -6.15 -14.02 5.53
CA PHE A 13 -5.46 -13.08 4.64
C PHE A 13 -4.41 -12.26 5.41
N ASN A 14 -3.85 -12.81 6.47
CA ASN A 14 -2.81 -12.18 7.28
C ASN A 14 -1.45 -12.42 6.68
N ASN A 15 -0.51 -11.50 6.95
CA ASN A 15 0.91 -11.82 6.83
C ASN A 15 1.29 -12.82 7.93
N PRO A 16 1.70 -14.07 7.59
CA PRO A 16 1.90 -15.14 8.58
C PRO A 16 3.12 -14.91 9.49
N PHE A 17 4.05 -14.04 9.10
CA PHE A 17 5.30 -13.82 9.83
C PHE A 17 5.28 -12.55 10.69
N GLY A 18 4.26 -11.71 10.60
CA GLY A 18 4.16 -10.46 11.35
C GLY A 18 5.28 -9.45 11.03
N LEU A 19 5.96 -9.60 9.91
CA LEU A 19 7.07 -8.75 9.48
C LEU A 19 6.62 -7.52 8.70
N ASP A 20 5.38 -7.51 8.28
CA ASP A 20 4.73 -6.42 7.56
C ASP A 20 3.70 -5.70 8.45
N ALA A 21 3.04 -4.68 7.91
CA ALA A 21 1.87 -4.06 8.52
C ALA A 21 0.78 -5.12 8.78
N ALA A 22 -0.10 -4.84 9.74
CA ALA A 22 -1.19 -5.74 10.13
C ALA A 22 -2.09 -6.16 8.96
N THR A 23 -2.28 -5.25 8.01
CA THR A 23 -3.00 -5.50 6.77
C THR A 23 -2.00 -5.72 5.65
N PRO A 24 -2.09 -6.81 4.87
CA PRO A 24 -1.25 -7.02 3.69
C PRO A 24 -1.27 -5.82 2.75
N GLY A 25 -0.12 -5.41 2.24
CA GLY A 25 0.04 -4.19 1.45
C GLY A 25 0.19 -2.89 2.26
N GLY A 26 0.07 -2.95 3.59
CA GLY A 26 0.08 -1.77 4.46
C GLY A 26 1.39 -0.98 4.47
N GLN A 27 2.54 -1.59 4.15
CA GLN A 27 3.81 -0.86 4.05
C GLN A 27 3.82 0.13 2.87
N THR A 28 3.10 -0.20 1.80
CA THR A 28 2.91 0.68 0.63
C THR A 28 1.71 1.61 0.77
N ASN A 29 0.98 1.56 1.90
CA ASN A 29 -0.31 2.21 2.13
C ASN A 29 -1.43 1.70 1.19
N ALA A 30 -1.23 0.59 0.51
CA ALA A 30 -2.23 -0.01 -0.35
C ALA A 30 -3.20 -0.88 0.46
N GLN A 31 -4.48 -0.82 0.10
CA GLN A 31 -5.47 -1.77 0.60
C GLN A 31 -5.43 -3.03 -0.27
N PRO A 32 -5.48 -4.23 0.30
CA PRO A 32 -5.36 -5.48 -0.46
C PRO A 32 -6.55 -5.76 -1.38
N VAL A 33 -7.69 -5.14 -1.11
CA VAL A 33 -8.93 -5.27 -1.88
C VAL A 33 -9.55 -3.89 -2.04
N SER A 34 -10.12 -3.59 -3.20
CA SER A 34 -10.88 -2.35 -3.43
C SER A 34 -12.12 -2.30 -2.54
N LEU A 35 -12.41 -1.12 -1.97
CA LEU A 35 -13.65 -0.91 -1.21
C LEU A 35 -14.90 -1.16 -2.06
N ASP A 36 -14.85 -0.85 -3.35
CA ASP A 36 -15.97 -1.13 -4.27
C ASP A 36 -16.20 -2.63 -4.48
N ALA A 37 -15.23 -3.49 -4.19
CA ALA A 37 -15.39 -4.94 -4.27
C ALA A 37 -15.96 -5.55 -2.98
N ILE A 38 -16.11 -4.79 -1.90
CA ILE A 38 -16.58 -5.28 -0.61
C ILE A 38 -18.09 -5.09 -0.48
N GLU A 39 -18.78 -6.15 -0.13
CA GLU A 39 -20.23 -6.14 0.20
C GLU A 39 -20.44 -5.84 1.68
N GLN A 40 -19.66 -6.48 2.55
CA GLN A 40 -19.81 -6.38 3.99
C GLN A 40 -18.48 -6.57 4.72
N VAL A 41 -18.31 -5.83 5.80
CA VAL A 41 -17.22 -6.07 6.77
C VAL A 41 -17.84 -6.43 8.10
N SER A 42 -17.43 -7.55 8.67
CA SER A 42 -17.79 -7.97 10.02
C SER A 42 -16.58 -7.92 10.94
N VAL A 43 -16.76 -7.36 12.13
CA VAL A 43 -15.72 -7.28 13.15
C VAL A 43 -16.23 -8.01 14.40
N SER A 44 -15.47 -9.02 14.82
CA SER A 44 -15.74 -9.79 16.03
C SER A 44 -14.59 -9.63 17.01
N VAL A 45 -14.88 -9.19 18.22
CA VAL A 45 -13.88 -9.01 19.29
C VAL A 45 -13.92 -10.24 20.18
N ALA A 46 -12.77 -10.91 20.32
CA ALA A 46 -12.62 -12.14 21.10
C ALA A 46 -13.72 -13.19 20.83
N PRO A 47 -13.97 -13.60 19.57
CA PRO A 47 -15.02 -14.54 19.25
C PRO A 47 -14.73 -15.93 19.86
N TYR A 48 -15.76 -16.51 20.44
CA TYR A 48 -15.74 -17.89 20.98
C TYR A 48 -16.20 -18.88 19.90
N ASP A 49 -15.54 -18.88 18.75
CA ASP A 49 -15.87 -19.78 17.64
C ASP A 49 -14.66 -20.67 17.33
N VAL A 50 -14.82 -21.99 17.49
CA VAL A 50 -13.77 -22.98 17.25
C VAL A 50 -13.34 -23.08 15.78
N THR A 51 -14.12 -22.54 14.86
CA THR A 51 -13.81 -22.48 13.44
C THR A 51 -12.91 -21.32 13.07
N LEU A 52 -12.77 -20.33 13.96
CA LEU A 52 -11.91 -19.17 13.79
C LEU A 52 -10.58 -19.40 14.51
N SER A 53 -9.48 -19.11 13.84
CA SER A 53 -8.12 -19.28 14.38
C SER A 53 -7.19 -18.15 13.93
N GLY A 54 -5.97 -18.14 14.46
CA GLY A 54 -4.91 -17.20 14.03
C GLY A 54 -5.01 -15.80 14.65
N PHE A 55 -5.72 -15.62 15.77
CA PHE A 55 -5.83 -14.35 16.48
C PHE A 55 -5.90 -14.55 18.00
N THR A 56 -5.54 -13.49 18.73
CA THR A 56 -5.76 -13.37 20.18
C THR A 56 -6.55 -12.11 20.52
N GLY A 57 -6.86 -11.26 19.54
CA GLY A 57 -7.61 -10.02 19.65
C GLY A 57 -8.93 -10.06 18.90
N ALA A 58 -9.02 -9.33 17.80
CA ALA A 58 -10.20 -9.23 16.95
C ALA A 58 -10.05 -10.04 15.66
N SER A 59 -11.19 -10.49 15.11
CA SER A 59 -11.26 -11.01 13.75
C SER A 59 -12.08 -10.05 12.89
N VAL A 60 -11.47 -9.63 11.77
CA VAL A 60 -12.12 -8.78 10.75
C VAL A 60 -12.29 -9.63 9.51
N ASN A 61 -13.52 -9.82 9.07
CA ASN A 61 -13.82 -10.54 7.84
C ASN A 61 -14.49 -9.61 6.82
N ALA A 62 -13.85 -9.46 5.65
CA ALA A 62 -14.43 -8.78 4.51
C ALA A 62 -15.07 -9.81 3.58
N VAL A 63 -16.32 -9.58 3.23
CA VAL A 63 -17.07 -10.39 2.25
C VAL A 63 -17.13 -9.63 0.94
N THR A 64 -16.76 -10.30 -0.14
CA THR A 64 -16.73 -9.67 -1.47
C THR A 64 -18.10 -9.70 -2.13
N LYS A 65 -18.36 -8.71 -2.98
CA LYS A 65 -19.57 -8.63 -3.80
C LYS A 65 -19.70 -9.85 -4.72
N SER A 66 -20.92 -10.20 -5.02
CA SER A 66 -21.29 -11.26 -5.98
C SER A 66 -22.14 -10.67 -7.11
N GLY A 67 -22.14 -11.33 -8.26
CA GLY A 67 -23.08 -11.01 -9.33
C GLY A 67 -24.51 -11.37 -8.97
N THR A 68 -25.45 -10.72 -9.62
CA THR A 68 -26.89 -10.98 -9.50
C THR A 68 -27.49 -11.28 -10.88
N ASN A 69 -28.80 -11.59 -10.96
CA ASN A 69 -29.48 -11.77 -12.26
C ASN A 69 -29.53 -10.50 -13.11
N THR A 70 -29.30 -9.34 -12.49
CA THR A 70 -29.24 -8.04 -13.16
C THR A 70 -27.79 -7.65 -13.35
N LEU A 71 -27.43 -7.26 -14.57
CA LEU A 71 -26.10 -6.70 -14.83
C LEU A 71 -26.01 -5.33 -14.19
N THR A 72 -25.02 -5.16 -13.31
CA THR A 72 -24.72 -3.91 -12.64
C THR A 72 -23.26 -3.58 -12.79
N GLY A 73 -22.90 -2.31 -12.72
CA GLY A 73 -21.52 -1.89 -12.76
C GLY A 73 -21.35 -0.49 -12.17
N THR A 74 -20.14 -0.20 -11.73
CA THR A 74 -19.72 1.08 -11.16
C THR A 74 -18.46 1.55 -11.85
N VAL A 75 -18.37 2.85 -12.14
CA VAL A 75 -17.14 3.53 -12.55
C VAL A 75 -16.97 4.71 -11.62
N TYR A 76 -15.78 4.87 -11.05
CA TYR A 76 -15.50 5.98 -10.14
C TYR A 76 -14.09 6.52 -10.34
N GLY A 77 -13.88 7.76 -9.91
CA GLY A 77 -12.59 8.40 -9.85
C GLY A 77 -12.53 9.42 -8.74
N PHE A 78 -11.40 9.49 -8.06
CA PHE A 78 -11.10 10.48 -7.04
C PHE A 78 -9.78 11.18 -7.39
N PHE A 79 -9.75 12.47 -7.15
CA PHE A 79 -8.60 13.31 -7.37
C PHE A 79 -8.36 14.20 -6.15
N ARG A 80 -7.10 14.35 -5.76
CA ARG A 80 -6.67 15.26 -4.71
C ARG A 80 -5.28 15.81 -5.05
N ASN A 81 -5.07 17.10 -4.77
CA ASN A 81 -3.77 17.75 -4.86
C ASN A 81 -3.53 18.66 -3.64
N GLU A 82 -2.37 19.33 -3.60
CA GLU A 82 -2.01 20.26 -2.53
C GLU A 82 -2.99 21.42 -2.40
N ASP A 83 -3.65 21.86 -3.49
CA ASP A 83 -4.60 22.98 -3.46
C ASP A 83 -5.90 22.64 -2.72
N LEU A 84 -6.24 21.35 -2.67
CA LEU A 84 -7.38 20.82 -1.91
C LEU A 84 -7.04 20.55 -0.44
N THR A 85 -5.80 20.81 -0.01
CA THR A 85 -5.39 20.72 1.40
C THR A 85 -5.45 22.10 2.05
N GLY A 86 -5.87 22.14 3.33
CA GLY A 86 -5.88 23.39 4.10
C GLY A 86 -4.47 23.96 4.26
N GLY A 87 -4.32 25.27 4.06
CA GLY A 87 -3.05 25.99 4.22
C GLY A 87 -2.89 26.70 5.57
N LYS A 88 -3.87 26.55 6.49
CA LYS A 88 -3.84 27.20 7.80
C LYS A 88 -4.32 26.27 8.89
N ILE A 89 -3.66 26.37 10.08
CA ILE A 89 -4.09 25.72 11.31
C ILE A 89 -4.18 26.80 12.39
N SER A 90 -5.35 26.98 12.98
CA SER A 90 -5.59 28.02 14.02
C SER A 90 -5.23 29.44 13.56
N GLY A 91 -5.33 29.71 12.27
CA GLY A 91 -4.99 31.03 11.69
C GLY A 91 -3.56 31.16 11.19
N GLU A 92 -2.64 30.32 11.63
CA GLU A 92 -1.25 30.31 11.21
C GLU A 92 -1.05 29.53 9.90
N ASP A 93 -0.20 30.05 9.01
CA ASP A 93 0.13 29.39 7.77
C ASP A 93 0.95 28.12 8.02
N VAL A 94 0.60 27.04 7.32
CA VAL A 94 1.35 25.78 7.34
C VAL A 94 1.91 25.47 5.96
N PHE A 95 3.09 24.86 5.94
CA PHE A 95 3.69 24.42 4.70
C PHE A 95 2.82 23.33 4.05
N ARG A 96 2.57 23.49 2.76
CA ARG A 96 1.90 22.50 1.91
C ARG A 96 2.90 21.94 0.92
N GLY A 97 3.30 20.69 1.15
CA GLY A 97 4.16 19.99 0.19
C GLY A 97 3.37 19.60 -1.07
N LYS A 98 4.10 19.41 -2.17
CA LYS A 98 3.54 18.88 -3.41
C LYS A 98 2.82 17.57 -3.14
N LEU A 99 1.59 17.47 -3.62
CA LEU A 99 0.73 16.29 -3.51
C LEU A 99 -0.10 16.15 -4.78
N SER A 100 -0.08 14.98 -5.36
CA SER A 100 -1.04 14.56 -6.39
C SER A 100 -1.49 13.15 -6.06
N GLN A 101 -2.78 12.94 -5.97
CA GLN A 101 -3.37 11.62 -5.72
C GLN A 101 -4.51 11.40 -6.70
N ASN A 102 -4.45 10.30 -7.42
CA ASN A 102 -5.46 9.86 -8.36
C ASN A 102 -5.85 8.44 -8.02
N GLN A 103 -7.14 8.18 -7.93
CA GLN A 103 -7.70 6.84 -7.76
C GLN A 103 -8.83 6.67 -8.75
N TYR A 104 -8.82 5.58 -9.48
CA TYR A 104 -9.91 5.24 -10.40
C TYR A 104 -10.15 3.75 -10.42
N GLY A 105 -11.41 3.39 -10.58
CA GLY A 105 -11.80 1.99 -10.58
C GLY A 105 -13.06 1.73 -11.35
N VAL A 106 -13.26 0.46 -11.63
CA VAL A 106 -14.44 -0.07 -12.31
C VAL A 106 -14.82 -1.41 -11.70
N SER A 107 -16.10 -1.64 -11.57
CA SER A 107 -16.64 -2.96 -11.27
C SER A 107 -17.81 -3.31 -12.15
N ILE A 108 -18.01 -4.60 -12.37
CA ILE A 108 -19.13 -5.15 -13.12
C ILE A 108 -19.50 -6.51 -12.54
N GLY A 109 -20.80 -6.76 -12.42
CA GLY A 109 -21.31 -8.04 -11.94
C GLY A 109 -22.65 -8.37 -12.58
N GLY A 110 -22.91 -9.66 -12.76
CA GLY A 110 -24.13 -10.12 -13.37
C GLY A 110 -24.23 -11.65 -13.46
N ALA A 111 -25.24 -12.16 -14.17
CA ALA A 111 -25.41 -13.57 -14.44
C ALA A 111 -24.81 -13.93 -15.81
N LEU A 112 -23.93 -14.94 -15.85
CA LEU A 112 -23.57 -15.64 -17.08
C LEU A 112 -24.67 -16.61 -17.49
N VAL A 113 -25.28 -17.26 -16.50
CA VAL A 113 -26.50 -18.08 -16.66
C VAL A 113 -27.44 -17.67 -15.52
N LYS A 114 -28.62 -17.17 -15.87
CA LYS A 114 -29.63 -16.73 -14.89
C LYS A 114 -29.90 -17.82 -13.85
N ASP A 115 -29.99 -17.41 -12.59
CA ASP A 115 -30.24 -18.23 -11.39
C ASP A 115 -29.15 -19.27 -11.09
N LYS A 116 -28.15 -19.44 -11.96
CA LYS A 116 -27.16 -20.52 -11.85
C LYS A 116 -25.71 -20.06 -11.74
N LEU A 117 -25.25 -19.20 -12.63
CA LEU A 117 -23.84 -18.83 -12.67
C LEU A 117 -23.71 -17.31 -12.73
N PHE A 118 -23.05 -16.77 -11.73
CA PHE A 118 -22.85 -15.33 -11.58
C PHE A 118 -21.36 -15.01 -11.61
N PHE A 119 -21.05 -13.80 -12.01
CA PHE A 119 -19.69 -13.26 -11.97
C PHE A 119 -19.69 -11.88 -11.34
N PHE A 120 -18.59 -11.53 -10.73
CA PHE A 120 -18.25 -10.18 -10.32
C PHE A 120 -16.77 -9.93 -10.64
N ALA A 121 -16.46 -8.77 -11.17
CA ALA A 121 -15.09 -8.33 -11.46
C ALA A 121 -14.92 -6.88 -11.01
N ASN A 122 -13.77 -6.58 -10.40
CA ASN A 122 -13.37 -5.24 -10.01
C ASN A 122 -11.92 -5.01 -10.40
N PHE A 123 -11.60 -3.78 -10.78
CA PHE A 123 -10.25 -3.29 -11.03
C PHE A 123 -10.13 -1.88 -10.48
N GLU A 124 -9.03 -1.59 -9.78
CA GLU A 124 -8.73 -0.26 -9.23
C GLU A 124 -7.24 0.05 -9.37
N LYS A 125 -6.95 1.29 -9.70
CA LYS A 125 -5.60 1.84 -9.70
C LYS A 125 -5.54 3.10 -8.86
N ASP A 126 -4.49 3.20 -8.01
CA ASP A 126 -4.15 4.37 -7.22
C ASP A 126 -2.75 4.84 -7.59
N GLU A 127 -2.58 6.14 -7.71
CA GLU A 127 -1.30 6.79 -7.94
C GLU A 127 -1.20 8.00 -7.00
N THR A 128 -0.13 8.07 -6.23
CA THR A 128 0.16 9.19 -5.35
C THR A 128 1.58 9.67 -5.60
N THR A 129 1.75 10.98 -5.73
CA THR A 129 3.05 11.64 -5.73
C THR A 129 3.06 12.64 -4.59
N GLU A 130 4.05 12.56 -3.73
CA GLU A 130 4.22 13.45 -2.59
C GLU A 130 5.64 13.99 -2.51
N LEU A 131 5.83 15.14 -1.86
CA LEU A 131 7.16 15.72 -1.67
C LEU A 131 8.02 14.76 -0.84
N GLY A 132 9.23 14.45 -1.33
CA GLY A 132 10.14 13.49 -0.71
C GLY A 132 10.75 13.99 0.61
N ALA A 133 10.87 15.33 0.77
CA ALA A 133 11.27 15.97 2.03
C ALA A 133 10.43 17.21 2.27
N GLY A 134 9.84 17.31 3.47
CA GLY A 134 9.04 18.48 3.88
C GLY A 134 9.87 19.72 4.20
N PHE A 135 11.20 19.59 4.31
CA PHE A 135 12.13 20.67 4.60
C PHE A 135 13.03 20.96 3.41
N ILE A 136 13.36 22.24 3.22
CA ILE A 136 14.26 22.72 2.18
C ILE A 136 15.61 23.13 2.76
N PRO A 137 16.68 23.19 1.95
CA PRO A 137 17.98 23.72 2.38
C PRO A 137 17.90 25.16 2.88
N ASN A 138 18.76 25.50 3.84
CA ASN A 138 18.87 26.86 4.34
C ASN A 138 19.57 27.75 3.31
N THR A 139 18.81 28.71 2.78
CA THR A 139 19.28 29.77 1.88
C THR A 139 19.23 31.15 2.55
N GLY A 140 18.74 31.22 3.78
CA GLY A 140 18.45 32.49 4.49
C GLY A 140 17.16 33.15 4.01
N SER A 141 16.29 32.42 3.31
CA SER A 141 15.00 32.95 2.81
C SER A 141 13.97 33.22 3.91
N GLY A 142 14.13 32.55 5.06
CA GLY A 142 13.17 32.58 6.16
C GLY A 142 11.88 31.81 5.85
N ALA A 143 11.92 30.86 4.91
CA ALA A 143 10.77 30.02 4.60
C ALA A 143 10.38 29.17 5.80
N ILE A 144 9.08 28.94 5.98
CA ILE A 144 8.51 28.22 7.12
C ILE A 144 9.03 26.78 7.29
N ASN A 145 9.48 26.16 6.18
CA ASN A 145 10.04 24.82 6.13
C ASN A 145 11.57 24.80 5.87
N GLU A 146 12.25 25.93 6.08
CA GLU A 146 13.70 25.99 5.94
C GLU A 146 14.38 25.18 7.05
N SER A 147 15.34 24.32 6.70
CA SER A 147 16.12 23.53 7.65
C SER A 147 17.33 24.31 8.16
N SER A 148 18.05 23.75 9.12
CA SER A 148 19.36 24.30 9.53
C SER A 148 20.51 23.87 8.61
N VAL A 149 20.28 22.98 7.63
CA VAL A 149 21.28 22.47 6.71
C VAL A 149 21.52 23.49 5.60
N LEU A 150 22.75 23.98 5.46
CA LEU A 150 23.08 25.00 4.49
C LEU A 150 23.00 24.46 3.03
N ALA A 151 22.39 25.23 2.16
CA ALA A 151 22.32 24.93 0.73
C ALA A 151 23.71 24.82 0.09
N SER A 152 24.68 25.64 0.55
CA SER A 152 26.08 25.59 0.10
C SER A 152 26.75 24.25 0.41
N ASP A 153 26.48 23.68 1.59
CA ASP A 153 27.08 22.40 2.01
C ASP A 153 26.52 21.25 1.17
N LEU A 154 25.21 21.24 0.92
CA LEU A 154 24.55 20.25 0.06
C LEU A 154 25.06 20.34 -1.39
N ALA A 155 25.21 21.55 -1.93
CA ALA A 155 25.75 21.77 -3.27
C ALA A 155 27.20 21.28 -3.38
N LEU A 156 28.04 21.56 -2.36
CA LEU A 156 29.40 21.05 -2.29
C LEU A 156 29.43 19.51 -2.27
N VAL A 157 28.65 18.90 -1.42
CA VAL A 157 28.57 17.43 -1.30
C VAL A 157 28.07 16.82 -2.61
N SER A 158 27.04 17.38 -3.23
CA SER A 158 26.51 16.94 -4.52
C SER A 158 27.58 16.98 -5.61
N ASN A 159 28.35 18.08 -5.67
CA ASN A 159 29.46 18.22 -6.64
C ASN A 159 30.57 17.20 -6.42
N ILE A 160 30.93 16.93 -5.16
CA ILE A 160 31.96 15.91 -4.84
C ILE A 160 31.45 14.52 -5.24
N LEU A 161 30.19 14.17 -4.86
CA LEU A 161 29.62 12.87 -5.15
C LEU A 161 29.51 12.61 -6.67
N SER A 162 29.13 13.62 -7.44
CA SER A 162 29.01 13.48 -8.90
C SER A 162 30.35 13.26 -9.63
N GLN A 163 31.48 13.42 -8.95
CA GLN A 163 32.82 13.14 -9.48
C GLN A 163 33.34 11.76 -9.07
N VAL A 164 32.62 11.06 -8.19
CA VAL A 164 33.01 9.71 -7.73
C VAL A 164 32.75 8.70 -8.86
N ASN A 165 33.81 8.05 -9.33
CA ASN A 165 33.69 6.96 -10.30
C ASN A 165 33.23 5.68 -9.57
N ILE A 166 32.15 5.07 -10.04
CA ILE A 166 31.57 3.85 -9.46
C ILE A 166 31.90 2.59 -10.27
N GLY A 167 32.65 2.75 -11.37
CA GLY A 167 33.10 1.67 -12.23
C GLY A 167 32.93 1.99 -13.71
N GLY A 168 33.86 1.55 -14.53
CA GLY A 168 33.87 1.90 -15.95
C GLY A 168 33.95 3.39 -16.20
N SER A 169 33.02 3.94 -17.00
CA SER A 169 32.90 5.38 -17.28
C SER A 169 31.76 6.06 -16.49
N GLU A 170 31.13 5.35 -15.54
CA GLU A 170 30.00 5.86 -14.79
C GLU A 170 30.42 6.61 -13.53
N THR A 171 29.78 7.74 -13.28
CA THR A 171 29.92 8.51 -12.04
C THR A 171 28.67 8.36 -11.16
N TYR A 172 28.89 8.53 -9.86
CA TYR A 172 27.79 8.43 -8.90
C TYR A 172 26.80 9.59 -9.06
N ASN A 173 25.51 9.26 -9.12
CA ASN A 173 24.44 10.24 -9.15
C ASN A 173 23.68 10.22 -7.80
N PRO A 174 23.85 11.25 -6.94
CA PRO A 174 23.13 11.31 -5.66
C PRO A 174 21.62 11.64 -5.81
N GLY A 175 21.17 12.03 -7.00
CA GLY A 175 19.85 12.60 -7.20
C GLY A 175 19.74 14.03 -6.68
N SER A 176 18.54 14.55 -6.62
CA SER A 176 18.26 15.89 -6.05
C SER A 176 18.32 15.86 -4.52
N TYR A 177 18.64 17.01 -3.92
CA TYR A 177 18.55 17.24 -2.48
C TYR A 177 17.42 18.21 -2.11
N ASP A 178 16.69 18.74 -3.09
CA ASP A 178 15.58 19.66 -2.90
C ASP A 178 14.51 19.44 -3.98
N GLY A 179 13.25 19.60 -3.60
CA GLY A 179 12.11 19.56 -4.51
C GLY A 179 11.80 18.22 -5.17
N PHE A 180 12.52 17.15 -4.84
CA PHE A 180 12.24 15.82 -5.36
C PHE A 180 10.95 15.24 -4.76
N THR A 181 10.37 14.29 -5.46
CA THR A 181 9.11 13.65 -5.05
C THR A 181 9.27 12.15 -4.98
N TYR A 182 8.52 11.54 -4.08
CA TYR A 182 8.36 10.10 -4.01
C TYR A 182 6.98 9.68 -4.48
N GLY A 183 6.94 8.56 -5.20
CA GLY A 183 5.73 7.96 -5.71
C GLY A 183 5.23 6.82 -4.83
N ALA A 184 3.92 6.63 -4.87
CA ALA A 184 3.28 5.39 -4.45
C ALA A 184 2.23 5.03 -5.47
N GLU A 185 2.20 3.76 -5.86
CA GLU A 185 1.19 3.27 -6.79
C GLU A 185 0.66 1.91 -6.35
N SER A 186 -0.58 1.64 -6.67
CA SER A 186 -1.15 0.32 -6.51
C SER A 186 -2.10 -0.01 -7.66
N THR A 187 -2.07 -1.26 -8.08
CA THR A 187 -3.01 -1.84 -9.03
C THR A 187 -3.57 -3.10 -8.39
N LYS A 188 -4.88 -3.18 -8.28
CA LYS A 188 -5.56 -4.31 -7.64
C LYS A 188 -6.78 -4.72 -8.43
N GLY A 189 -7.13 -5.97 -8.29
CA GLY A 189 -8.32 -6.49 -8.92
C GLY A 189 -8.85 -7.74 -8.23
N LEU A 190 -10.13 -7.96 -8.40
CA LEU A 190 -10.83 -9.11 -7.88
C LEU A 190 -11.73 -9.68 -8.97
N PHE A 191 -11.72 -10.99 -9.09
CA PHE A 191 -12.65 -11.74 -9.93
C PHE A 191 -13.30 -12.84 -9.10
N LYS A 192 -14.64 -12.91 -9.15
CA LYS A 192 -15.44 -13.91 -8.42
C LYS A 192 -16.42 -14.58 -9.34
N LEU A 193 -16.56 -15.89 -9.18
CA LEU A 193 -17.61 -16.71 -9.78
C LEU A 193 -18.39 -17.42 -8.71
N ASP A 194 -19.70 -17.31 -8.77
CA ASP A 194 -20.64 -18.02 -7.90
C ASP A 194 -21.50 -18.94 -8.73
N TRP A 195 -21.44 -20.23 -8.46
CA TRP A 195 -22.14 -21.25 -9.19
C TRP A 195 -23.12 -22.04 -8.32
N ASN A 196 -24.39 -21.89 -8.57
CA ASN A 196 -25.46 -22.75 -8.05
C ASN A 196 -25.51 -24.03 -8.89
N ILE A 197 -24.68 -25.03 -8.52
CA ILE A 197 -24.57 -26.30 -9.25
C ILE A 197 -25.90 -27.03 -9.19
N SER A 198 -26.54 -27.04 -8.02
CA SER A 198 -27.87 -27.57 -7.75
C SER A 198 -28.46 -26.91 -6.51
N ASP A 199 -29.68 -27.25 -6.15
CA ASP A 199 -30.33 -26.79 -4.90
C ASP A 199 -29.51 -27.17 -3.64
N LYS A 200 -28.69 -28.21 -3.74
CA LYS A 200 -27.88 -28.76 -2.64
C LYS A 200 -26.41 -28.37 -2.68
N HIS A 201 -25.90 -27.88 -3.81
CA HIS A 201 -24.48 -27.62 -3.99
C HIS A 201 -24.27 -26.22 -4.57
N ARG A 202 -23.48 -25.40 -3.87
CA ARG A 202 -23.07 -24.07 -4.30
C ARG A 202 -21.56 -23.94 -4.22
N MET A 203 -20.95 -23.42 -5.26
CA MET A 203 -19.50 -23.19 -5.32
C MET A 203 -19.22 -21.71 -5.56
N SER A 204 -18.23 -21.19 -4.87
CA SER A 204 -17.67 -19.86 -5.13
C SER A 204 -16.17 -19.99 -5.41
N VAL A 205 -15.69 -19.23 -6.38
CA VAL A 205 -14.26 -19.12 -6.70
C VAL A 205 -13.90 -17.64 -6.74
N VAL A 206 -12.88 -17.26 -5.99
CA VAL A 206 -12.39 -15.88 -5.90
C VAL A 206 -10.92 -15.85 -6.25
N TYR A 207 -10.53 -14.93 -7.11
CA TYR A 207 -9.15 -14.57 -7.35
C TYR A 207 -8.96 -13.07 -7.05
N ASN A 208 -7.98 -12.74 -6.25
CA ASN A 208 -7.63 -11.37 -5.89
C ASN A 208 -6.14 -11.15 -6.10
N PHE A 209 -5.77 -10.00 -6.65
CA PHE A 209 -4.38 -9.58 -6.75
C PHE A 209 -4.18 -8.14 -6.30
N LEU A 210 -2.99 -7.85 -5.80
CA LEU A 210 -2.46 -6.52 -5.52
C LEU A 210 -1.02 -6.47 -6.03
N ASN A 211 -0.70 -5.43 -6.80
CA ASN A 211 0.67 -5.01 -7.08
C ASN A 211 0.79 -3.58 -6.57
N ALA A 212 1.64 -3.36 -5.56
CA ALA A 212 1.80 -2.05 -4.97
C ALA A 212 3.26 -1.73 -4.73
N SER A 213 3.62 -0.46 -4.92
CA SER A 213 4.93 0.07 -4.59
C SER A 213 4.82 1.42 -3.90
N LYS A 214 5.81 1.72 -3.06
CA LYS A 214 5.95 3.03 -2.42
C LYS A 214 7.41 3.36 -2.21
N GLU A 215 7.81 4.53 -2.70
CA GLU A 215 9.11 5.11 -2.40
C GLU A 215 9.09 5.77 -1.01
N LYS A 216 10.17 5.65 -0.29
CA LYS A 216 10.35 6.18 1.07
C LYS A 216 11.72 6.78 1.25
N PRO A 217 11.86 7.79 2.15
CA PRO A 217 13.16 8.29 2.57
C PRO A 217 13.99 7.18 3.23
N ALA A 218 15.30 7.42 3.37
CA ALA A 218 16.18 6.51 4.09
C ALA A 218 15.59 6.13 5.46
N HIS A 219 15.75 4.85 5.82
CA HIS A 219 15.21 4.35 7.07
C HIS A 219 15.81 5.07 8.28
N PRO A 220 15.03 5.34 9.33
CA PRO A 220 15.49 6.07 10.52
C PRO A 220 16.76 5.52 11.16
N THR A 221 16.95 4.20 11.12
CA THR A 221 18.15 3.56 11.69
C THR A 221 19.41 3.83 10.87
N ALA A 222 19.30 4.06 9.57
CA ALA A 222 20.45 4.39 8.72
C ALA A 222 20.98 5.81 9.00
N LEU A 223 20.10 6.73 9.40
CA LEU A 223 20.44 8.12 9.70
C LEU A 223 20.64 8.38 11.19
N GLY A 224 20.42 7.41 12.08
CA GLY A 224 20.41 7.60 13.51
C GLY A 224 19.23 8.44 14.04
N PHE A 225 18.34 8.91 13.14
CA PHE A 225 17.16 9.74 13.41
C PHE A 225 15.96 9.26 12.56
N ARG A 226 14.75 9.73 12.85
CA ARG A 226 13.53 9.27 12.18
C ARG A 226 13.27 9.93 10.82
N GLY A 227 14.24 9.95 9.92
CA GLY A 227 14.15 10.51 8.57
C GLY A 227 14.47 12.01 8.50
N PRO A 228 14.26 12.67 7.34
CA PRO A 228 14.49 14.10 7.15
C PRO A 228 13.67 14.94 8.13
N ASN A 229 14.29 15.96 8.69
CA ASN A 229 13.68 16.91 9.61
C ASN A 229 14.34 18.29 9.48
N ALA A 230 14.00 19.24 10.37
CA ALA A 230 14.54 20.60 10.35
C ALA A 230 16.07 20.71 10.49
N SER A 231 16.75 19.63 10.87
CA SER A 231 18.21 19.61 11.01
C SER A 231 18.90 18.52 10.18
N ILE A 232 18.14 17.73 9.44
CA ILE A 232 18.65 16.61 8.64
C ILE A 232 17.97 16.62 7.28
N LEU A 233 18.77 16.72 6.22
CA LEU A 233 18.31 16.53 4.85
C LEU A 233 19.02 15.33 4.22
N GLN A 234 18.44 14.79 3.17
CA GLN A 234 18.97 13.65 2.43
C GLN A 234 18.90 13.91 0.94
N PHE A 235 19.71 13.21 0.17
CA PHE A 235 19.57 13.13 -1.27
C PHE A 235 18.49 12.13 -1.65
N GLU A 236 17.86 12.34 -2.78
CA GLU A 236 16.78 11.52 -3.33
C GLU A 236 17.13 10.03 -3.36
N ASN A 237 18.33 9.70 -3.83
CA ASN A 237 18.79 8.33 -3.96
C ASN A 237 19.13 7.63 -2.63
N ALA A 238 19.14 8.34 -1.51
CA ALA A 238 19.25 7.71 -0.19
C ALA A 238 17.98 6.95 0.20
N GLY A 239 16.88 7.16 -0.54
CA GLY A 239 15.62 6.46 -0.36
C GLY A 239 15.60 5.02 -0.86
N TYR A 240 14.46 4.39 -0.70
CA TYR A 240 14.21 3.03 -1.17
C TYR A 240 12.74 2.86 -1.55
N GLN A 241 12.47 1.88 -2.40
CA GLN A 241 11.11 1.49 -2.77
C GLN A 241 10.74 0.20 -2.02
N ILE A 242 9.55 0.18 -1.42
CA ILE A 242 8.90 -1.02 -0.91
C ILE A 242 7.93 -1.51 -1.97
N ASN A 243 7.88 -2.83 -2.16
CA ASN A 243 6.94 -3.49 -3.04
C ASN A 243 6.16 -4.54 -2.24
N ASN A 244 4.84 -4.54 -2.41
CA ASN A 244 3.95 -5.54 -1.86
C ASN A 244 3.12 -6.14 -2.99
N ASN A 245 3.36 -7.41 -3.31
CA ASN A 245 2.63 -8.13 -4.35
C ASN A 245 1.85 -9.27 -3.71
N ILE A 246 0.57 -9.36 -4.03
CA ILE A 246 -0.32 -10.37 -3.49
C ILE A 246 -1.03 -11.06 -4.64
N ASN A 247 -1.06 -12.38 -4.60
CA ASN A 247 -1.92 -13.20 -5.45
C ASN A 247 -2.65 -14.19 -4.56
N SER A 248 -3.97 -14.14 -4.54
CA SER A 248 -4.80 -14.99 -3.70
C SER A 248 -5.87 -15.69 -4.52
N PHE A 249 -6.00 -16.98 -4.31
CA PHE A 249 -7.04 -17.82 -4.87
C PHE A 249 -7.79 -18.50 -3.74
N LEU A 250 -9.11 -18.50 -3.83
CA LEU A 250 -10.01 -19.16 -2.88
C LEU A 250 -11.10 -19.89 -3.65
N MET A 251 -11.34 -21.13 -3.29
CA MET A 251 -12.51 -21.91 -3.73
C MET A 251 -13.26 -22.40 -2.50
N GLU A 252 -14.57 -22.23 -2.52
CA GLU A 252 -15.47 -22.71 -1.48
C GLU A 252 -16.60 -23.53 -2.11
N LEU A 253 -16.86 -24.73 -1.57
CA LEU A 253 -17.98 -25.58 -1.95
C LEU A 253 -18.85 -25.88 -0.73
N ASN A 254 -20.07 -25.39 -0.76
CA ASN A 254 -21.09 -25.66 0.23
C ASN A 254 -22.02 -26.75 -0.28
N SER A 255 -22.20 -27.81 0.49
CA SER A 255 -23.01 -28.98 0.13
C SER A 255 -23.98 -29.36 1.25
N THR A 256 -25.26 -29.53 0.91
CA THR A 256 -26.30 -30.03 1.80
C THR A 256 -26.68 -31.42 1.32
N PHE A 257 -26.20 -32.47 1.98
CA PHE A 257 -26.47 -33.84 1.56
C PHE A 257 -27.85 -34.30 1.95
N ASN A 258 -28.28 -33.92 3.16
CA ASN A 258 -29.63 -34.21 3.70
C ASN A 258 -29.99 -33.19 4.80
N GLU A 259 -31.13 -33.35 5.48
CA GLU A 259 -31.63 -32.41 6.49
C GLU A 259 -30.71 -32.27 7.72
N THR A 260 -29.84 -33.24 7.97
CA THR A 260 -28.96 -33.26 9.16
C THR A 260 -27.49 -33.14 8.82
N THR A 261 -27.12 -33.16 7.52
CA THR A 261 -25.72 -33.22 7.11
C THR A 261 -25.41 -32.15 6.07
N THR A 262 -24.54 -31.22 6.46
CA THR A 262 -23.99 -30.20 5.58
C THR A 262 -22.47 -30.29 5.58
N ASN A 263 -21.84 -29.85 4.50
CA ASN A 263 -20.38 -29.76 4.40
C ASN A 263 -19.98 -28.43 3.77
N LYS A 264 -18.93 -27.85 4.30
CA LYS A 264 -18.21 -26.73 3.71
C LYS A 264 -16.77 -27.18 3.43
N LEU A 265 -16.40 -27.23 2.16
CA LEU A 265 -15.02 -27.44 1.72
C LEU A 265 -14.45 -26.09 1.26
N GLN A 266 -13.32 -25.69 1.81
CA GLN A 266 -12.64 -24.48 1.44
C GLN A 266 -11.17 -24.80 1.10
N ILE A 267 -10.70 -24.31 -0.04
CA ILE A 267 -9.31 -24.45 -0.49
C ILE A 267 -8.82 -23.05 -0.85
N GLY A 268 -7.78 -22.61 -0.17
CA GLY A 268 -7.19 -21.28 -0.38
C GLY A 268 -5.68 -21.40 -0.63
N TYR A 269 -5.17 -20.50 -1.45
CA TYR A 269 -3.75 -20.28 -1.66
C TYR A 269 -3.49 -18.78 -1.77
N THR A 270 -2.59 -18.26 -0.94
CA THR A 270 -2.18 -16.86 -1.03
C THR A 270 -0.67 -16.78 -1.07
N HIS A 271 -0.16 -16.05 -2.05
CA HIS A 271 1.26 -15.76 -2.22
C HIS A 271 1.51 -14.28 -1.95
N PHE A 272 2.40 -14.00 -1.02
CA PHE A 272 2.94 -12.67 -0.73
C PHE A 272 4.36 -12.60 -1.24
N ASP A 273 4.69 -11.53 -1.98
CA ASP A 273 6.03 -11.25 -2.46
C ASP A 273 6.36 -9.80 -2.10
N ASP A 274 6.97 -9.64 -0.93
CA ASP A 274 7.31 -8.35 -0.35
C ASP A 274 8.82 -8.15 -0.41
N PHE A 275 9.27 -7.11 -1.12
CA PHE A 275 10.69 -6.83 -1.27
C PHE A 275 10.98 -5.32 -1.30
N ARG A 276 12.26 -4.97 -1.16
CA ARG A 276 12.72 -3.58 -1.19
C ARG A 276 13.83 -3.41 -2.21
N ASN A 277 13.74 -2.31 -2.95
CA ASN A 277 14.75 -1.87 -3.89
C ASN A 277 15.38 -0.57 -3.39
N SER A 278 16.71 -0.50 -3.36
CA SER A 278 17.42 0.76 -3.13
C SER A 278 17.25 1.67 -4.34
N LEU A 279 17.06 2.98 -4.12
CA LEU A 279 17.10 3.98 -5.20
C LEU A 279 18.56 4.34 -5.59
N SER A 280 19.55 3.97 -4.75
CA SER A 280 20.95 4.19 -5.04
C SER A 280 21.61 3.02 -5.77
N THR A 281 22.62 3.32 -6.56
CA THR A 281 23.62 2.33 -6.98
C THR A 281 24.41 1.84 -5.75
N PRO A 282 24.97 0.60 -5.76
CA PRO A 282 25.75 0.10 -4.64
C PRO A 282 26.89 1.06 -4.28
N ALA A 283 26.75 1.71 -3.12
CA ALA A 283 27.71 2.65 -2.57
C ALA A 283 27.63 2.63 -1.03
N PRO A 284 28.71 3.00 -0.31
CA PRO A 284 28.65 3.16 1.13
C PRO A 284 27.61 4.19 1.55
N SER A 285 26.89 3.93 2.65
CA SER A 285 26.05 4.96 3.28
C SER A 285 26.95 6.01 3.93
N ILE A 286 26.77 7.27 3.56
CA ILE A 286 27.57 8.39 4.04
C ILE A 286 26.64 9.35 4.81
N THR A 287 26.95 9.58 6.07
CA THR A 287 26.29 10.61 6.88
C THR A 287 27.31 11.68 7.22
N ILE A 288 27.04 12.92 6.82
CA ILE A 288 27.89 14.08 7.14
C ILE A 288 27.22 14.82 8.29
N GLN A 289 27.95 14.95 9.38
CA GLN A 289 27.51 15.69 10.57
C GLN A 289 28.30 16.98 10.68
N ASN A 290 27.58 18.10 10.69
CA ASN A 290 28.17 19.40 11.06
C ASN A 290 27.89 19.63 12.55
N ASN A 291 28.89 19.39 13.40
CA ASN A 291 28.78 19.52 14.86
C ASN A 291 28.84 20.99 15.37
N GLY A 292 28.37 21.94 14.57
CA GLY A 292 28.23 23.33 15.02
C GLY A 292 29.57 24.06 15.17
N ALA A 293 30.60 23.67 14.43
CA ALA A 293 31.77 24.52 14.28
C ALA A 293 31.35 25.71 13.40
N ASN A 294 30.97 26.82 14.03
CA ASN A 294 30.89 28.14 13.40
C ASN A 294 32.30 28.64 13.08
#